data_6bce40329f8a894e628eb54cb9526177
#
_entry.id   6bce40329f8a894e628eb54cb9526177
#
_cell.length_a   1.000
_cell.length_b   1.000
_cell.length_c   1.000
_cell.angle_alpha   90.00
_cell.angle_beta   90.00
_cell.angle_gamma   90.00
#
_symmetry.space_group_name_H-M   'P 1'
#
loop_
_entity.id
_entity.type
_entity.pdbx_description
1 polymer ?
#
loop_
_entity_poly.entity_id
_entity_poly.type
_entity_poly.pdbx_seq_one_letter_code
_entity_poly.pdbx_strand_id
1 'polypeptide(L)'
;MDSFQTAFMHHFHHEISTIAAFADHPSAPAPNTPEAELAATVFKAWGKKTVTKAGTFDVVPFFLMNLDATFEDGRWANWPPMPAPVRWGLVNVAGSVHWTWWKFSSCDGGGRPKELYALEREDEE
;
A
#
# COMPACT_ATOMS: atom_id res chain seq x y z
N MET A 1 5.66 22.91 13.77
CA MET A 1 5.43 21.76 12.86
C MET A 1 6.62 20.81 12.82
N ASP A 2 7.84 21.29 12.94
CA ASP A 2 9.08 20.49 12.79
C ASP A 2 9.20 19.30 13.77
N SER A 3 8.66 19.42 14.99
CA SER A 3 8.73 18.33 15.99
C SER A 3 7.88 17.11 15.60
N PHE A 4 6.72 17.32 14.97
CA PHE A 4 5.87 16.23 14.50
C PHE A 4 6.49 15.52 13.29
N GLN A 5 7.02 16.28 12.35
CA GLN A 5 7.66 15.73 11.16
C GLN A 5 8.85 14.84 11.53
N THR A 6 9.70 15.30 12.44
CA THR A 6 10.87 14.53 12.91
C THR A 6 10.45 13.23 13.59
N ALA A 7 9.45 13.29 14.51
CA ALA A 7 8.95 12.10 15.19
C ALA A 7 8.30 11.10 14.20
N PHE A 8 7.55 11.60 13.23
CA PHE A 8 6.88 10.80 12.21
C PHE A 8 7.89 10.10 11.29
N MET A 9 8.87 10.83 10.76
CA MET A 9 9.92 10.26 9.93
C MET A 9 10.74 9.22 10.69
N HIS A 10 11.12 9.50 11.95
CA HIS A 10 11.82 8.56 12.80
C HIS A 10 11.02 7.27 13.02
N HIS A 11 9.72 7.39 13.29
CA HIS A 11 8.83 6.23 13.47
C HIS A 11 8.83 5.33 12.23
N PHE A 12 8.57 5.89 11.04
CA PHE A 12 8.53 5.11 9.82
C PHE A 12 9.86 4.45 9.46
N HIS A 13 10.96 5.18 9.59
CA HIS A 13 12.28 4.59 9.34
C HIS A 13 12.63 3.47 10.31
N HIS A 14 12.26 3.64 11.61
CA HIS A 14 12.50 2.61 12.61
C HIS A 14 11.59 1.40 12.42
N GLU A 15 10.34 1.59 12.01
CA GLU A 15 9.39 0.51 11.72
C GLU A 15 9.90 -0.39 10.59
N ILE A 16 10.40 0.20 9.51
CA ILE A 16 10.96 -0.57 8.37
C ILE A 16 12.12 -1.45 8.85
N SER A 17 13.05 -0.90 9.61
CA SER A 17 14.19 -1.67 10.13
C SER A 17 13.77 -2.76 11.10
N THR A 18 12.78 -2.50 11.95
CA THR A 18 12.22 -3.47 12.89
C THR A 18 11.54 -4.63 12.16
N ILE A 19 10.73 -4.33 11.14
CA ILE A 19 10.07 -5.37 10.33
C ILE A 19 11.10 -6.20 9.56
N ALA A 20 12.11 -5.57 8.98
CA ALA A 20 13.19 -6.26 8.27
C ALA A 20 13.96 -7.21 9.19
N ALA A 21 14.20 -6.83 10.44
CA ALA A 21 14.89 -7.65 11.44
C ALA A 21 14.11 -8.92 11.85
N PHE A 22 12.81 -9.01 11.56
CA PHE A 22 12.05 -10.25 11.82
C PHE A 22 12.54 -11.45 11.00
N ALA A 23 13.16 -11.21 9.85
CA ALA A 23 13.75 -12.29 9.06
C ALA A 23 14.90 -13.00 9.78
N ASP A 24 15.61 -12.29 10.66
CA ASP A 24 16.74 -12.79 11.44
C ASP A 24 16.34 -13.23 12.85
N HIS A 25 15.04 -13.20 13.18
CA HIS A 25 14.56 -13.57 14.49
C HIS A 25 14.78 -15.09 14.75
N PRO A 26 15.25 -15.49 15.94
CA PRO A 26 15.54 -16.92 16.24
C PRO A 26 14.35 -17.88 16.05
N SER A 27 13.12 -17.36 16.13
CA SER A 27 11.89 -18.13 15.89
C SER A 27 11.37 -18.00 14.44
N ALA A 28 12.07 -17.26 13.56
CA ALA A 28 11.69 -17.22 12.15
C ALA A 28 11.96 -18.58 11.51
N PRO A 29 11.00 -19.15 10.75
CA PRO A 29 11.24 -20.42 10.06
C PRO A 29 12.32 -20.22 8.99
N ALA A 30 13.22 -21.19 8.88
CA ALA A 30 14.28 -21.16 7.88
C ALA A 30 13.66 -21.15 6.46
N PRO A 31 14.25 -20.42 5.50
CA PRO A 31 13.78 -20.41 4.13
C PRO A 31 13.70 -21.82 3.52
N ASN A 32 12.68 -22.04 2.69
CA ASN A 32 12.46 -23.33 1.99
C ASN A 32 12.21 -24.53 2.91
N THR A 33 11.67 -24.30 4.10
CA THR A 33 11.22 -25.37 5.01
C THR A 33 9.70 -25.51 4.99
N PRO A 34 9.13 -26.67 5.38
CA PRO A 34 7.68 -26.85 5.53
C PRO A 34 7.05 -25.84 6.50
N GLU A 35 7.78 -25.45 7.54
CA GLU A 35 7.34 -24.44 8.51
C GLU A 35 7.22 -23.05 7.86
N ALA A 36 8.15 -22.69 6.97
CA ALA A 36 8.08 -21.44 6.21
C ALA A 36 6.88 -21.42 5.24
N GLU A 37 6.61 -22.54 4.56
CA GLU A 37 5.45 -22.69 3.68
C GLU A 37 4.13 -22.59 4.45
N LEU A 38 4.07 -23.22 5.62
CA LEU A 38 2.90 -23.13 6.51
C LEU A 38 2.69 -21.69 6.99
N ALA A 39 3.75 -21.03 7.46
CA ALA A 39 3.69 -19.63 7.90
C ALA A 39 3.23 -18.71 6.76
N ALA A 40 3.76 -18.87 5.55
CA ALA A 40 3.34 -18.11 4.38
C ALA A 40 1.86 -18.34 4.03
N THR A 41 1.38 -19.58 4.16
CA THR A 41 -0.03 -19.94 3.90
C THR A 41 -0.96 -19.30 4.93
N VAL A 42 -0.60 -19.36 6.22
CA VAL A 42 -1.35 -18.72 7.30
C VAL A 42 -1.38 -17.21 7.13
N PHE A 43 -0.24 -16.59 6.82
CA PHE A 43 -0.14 -15.16 6.60
C PHE A 43 -0.98 -14.71 5.39
N LYS A 44 -0.93 -15.46 4.29
CA LYS A 44 -1.75 -15.19 3.10
C LYS A 44 -3.25 -15.29 3.40
N ALA A 45 -3.67 -16.29 4.16
CA ALA A 45 -5.08 -16.46 4.56
C ALA A 45 -5.53 -15.33 5.49
N TRP A 46 -4.70 -14.93 6.43
CA TRP A 46 -4.95 -13.81 7.32
C TRP A 46 -5.03 -12.48 6.54
N GLY A 47 -4.08 -12.22 5.65
CA GLY A 47 -4.07 -11.02 4.81
C GLY A 47 -5.33 -10.90 3.95
N LYS A 48 -5.73 -12.00 3.28
CA LYS A 48 -6.98 -12.04 2.51
C LYS A 48 -8.21 -11.70 3.36
N LYS A 49 -8.33 -12.31 4.54
CA LYS A 49 -9.45 -12.06 5.47
C LYS A 49 -9.45 -10.60 5.95
N THR A 50 -8.30 -10.06 6.28
CA THR A 50 -8.15 -8.69 6.78
C THR A 50 -8.49 -7.66 5.72
N VAL A 51 -7.98 -7.80 4.50
CA VAL A 51 -8.29 -6.90 3.37
C VAL A 51 -9.77 -6.94 3.04
N THR A 52 -10.39 -8.12 2.98
CA THR A 52 -11.84 -8.23 2.73
C THR A 52 -12.67 -7.56 3.83
N LYS A 53 -12.22 -7.65 5.08
CA LYS A 53 -12.90 -7.03 6.22
C LYS A 53 -12.67 -5.52 6.30
N ALA A 54 -11.51 -5.04 5.87
CA ALA A 54 -11.11 -3.63 5.94
C ALA A 54 -11.88 -2.73 4.97
N GLY A 55 -12.50 -3.30 3.95
CA GLY A 55 -13.33 -2.54 3.00
C GLY A 55 -12.83 -2.61 1.56
N THR A 56 -13.58 -3.33 0.74
CA THR A 56 -13.28 -3.50 -0.70
C THR A 56 -13.58 -2.23 -1.49
N PHE A 57 -14.47 -1.35 -0.98
CA PHE A 57 -14.96 -0.17 -1.67
C PHE A 57 -14.28 1.14 -1.26
N ASP A 58 -13.50 1.11 -0.19
CA ASP A 58 -12.82 2.28 0.39
C ASP A 58 -11.32 2.03 0.61
N VAL A 59 -10.95 1.15 1.53
CA VAL A 59 -9.52 0.93 1.89
C VAL A 59 -8.72 0.35 0.74
N VAL A 60 -9.27 -0.60 -0.02
CA VAL A 60 -8.53 -1.24 -1.12
C VAL A 60 -8.32 -0.28 -2.30
N PRO A 61 -9.34 0.45 -2.81
CA PRO A 61 -9.11 1.48 -3.82
C PRO A 61 -8.18 2.59 -3.33
N PHE A 62 -8.34 3.07 -2.09
CA PHE A 62 -7.46 4.07 -1.49
C PHE A 62 -5.99 3.61 -1.55
N PHE A 63 -5.72 2.39 -1.11
CA PHE A 63 -4.39 1.82 -1.14
C PHE A 63 -3.83 1.75 -2.58
N LEU A 64 -4.61 1.24 -3.54
CA LEU A 64 -4.17 1.10 -4.94
C LEU A 64 -3.92 2.45 -5.61
N MET A 65 -4.67 3.50 -5.26
CA MET A 65 -4.53 4.85 -5.81
C MET A 65 -3.43 5.68 -5.13
N ASN A 66 -2.78 5.15 -4.10
CA ASN A 66 -1.59 5.74 -3.48
C ASN A 66 -0.31 4.93 -3.75
N LEU A 67 -0.38 3.92 -4.61
CA LEU A 67 0.78 3.14 -5.05
C LEU A 67 1.35 3.74 -6.33
N ASP A 68 2.57 4.25 -6.23
CA ASP A 68 3.33 4.72 -7.38
C ASP A 68 3.88 3.54 -8.19
N ALA A 69 3.25 3.29 -9.33
CA ALA A 69 3.66 2.23 -10.25
C ALA A 69 4.97 2.55 -11.00
N THR A 70 5.44 3.80 -10.93
CA THR A 70 6.69 4.24 -11.58
C THR A 70 7.89 4.21 -10.62
N PHE A 71 7.64 4.01 -9.34
CA PHE A 71 8.68 3.97 -8.32
C PHE A 71 9.73 2.89 -8.63
N GLU A 72 11.00 3.21 -8.40
CA GLU A 72 12.16 2.35 -8.73
C GLU A 72 12.09 1.78 -10.16
N ASP A 73 11.90 2.63 -11.15
CA ASP A 73 11.81 2.27 -12.58
C ASP A 73 10.70 1.25 -12.87
N GLY A 74 9.61 1.28 -12.10
CA GLY A 74 8.45 0.42 -12.29
C GLY A 74 8.61 -0.99 -11.71
N ARG A 75 9.62 -1.24 -10.88
CA ARG A 75 9.86 -2.54 -10.23
C ARG A 75 8.65 -3.05 -9.47
N TRP A 76 7.86 -2.15 -8.91
CA TRP A 76 6.69 -2.45 -8.08
C TRP A 76 5.35 -2.25 -8.79
N ALA A 77 5.36 -1.99 -10.11
CA ALA A 77 4.15 -1.68 -10.89
C ALA A 77 3.04 -2.75 -10.78
N ASN A 78 3.42 -4.03 -10.60
CA ASN A 78 2.47 -5.13 -10.45
C ASN A 78 2.22 -5.54 -8.99
N TRP A 79 2.68 -4.75 -8.04
CA TRP A 79 2.43 -5.02 -6.63
C TRP A 79 1.17 -4.27 -6.13
N PRO A 80 0.32 -4.85 -5.28
CA PRO A 80 0.29 -6.26 -4.89
C PRO A 80 -0.09 -7.16 -6.07
N PRO A 81 0.42 -8.39 -6.14
CA PRO A 81 0.18 -9.29 -7.27
C PRO A 81 -1.31 -9.62 -7.38
N MET A 82 -1.94 -9.17 -8.44
CA MET A 82 -3.34 -9.44 -8.76
C MET A 82 -3.58 -9.38 -10.27
N PRO A 83 -4.56 -10.12 -10.80
CA PRO A 83 -4.93 -10.03 -12.22
C PRO A 83 -5.34 -8.61 -12.61
N ALA A 84 -4.89 -8.14 -13.79
CA ALA A 84 -5.18 -6.78 -14.25
C ALA A 84 -6.70 -6.44 -14.29
N PRO A 85 -7.62 -7.34 -14.71
CA PRO A 85 -9.05 -7.04 -14.63
C PRO A 85 -9.56 -6.82 -13.20
N VAL A 86 -8.98 -7.52 -12.22
CA VAL A 86 -9.34 -7.35 -10.80
C VAL A 86 -8.87 -5.99 -10.31
N ARG A 87 -7.62 -5.62 -10.59
CA ARG A 87 -7.09 -4.29 -10.26
C ARG A 87 -7.95 -3.19 -10.89
N TRP A 88 -8.25 -3.32 -12.18
CA TRP A 88 -9.11 -2.37 -12.88
C TRP A 88 -10.49 -2.23 -12.22
N GLY A 89 -11.13 -3.34 -11.87
CA GLY A 89 -12.43 -3.34 -11.20
C GLY A 89 -12.37 -2.69 -9.81
N LEU A 90 -11.32 -2.94 -9.03
CA LEU A 90 -11.15 -2.34 -7.71
C LEU A 90 -10.94 -0.81 -7.79
N VAL A 91 -10.17 -0.34 -8.77
CA VAL A 91 -9.91 1.10 -8.93
C VAL A 91 -11.12 1.81 -9.54
N ASN A 92 -11.69 1.28 -10.64
CA ASN A 92 -12.67 2.01 -11.44
C ASN A 92 -14.12 1.72 -11.06
N VAL A 93 -14.43 0.51 -10.58
CA VAL A 93 -15.79 0.15 -10.17
C VAL A 93 -15.96 0.33 -8.67
N ALA A 94 -15.17 -0.36 -7.86
CA ALA A 94 -15.25 -0.21 -6.41
C ALA A 94 -14.86 1.21 -5.97
N GLY A 95 -13.79 1.79 -6.55
CA GLY A 95 -13.37 3.15 -6.29
C GLY A 95 -14.38 4.22 -6.68
N SER A 96 -15.28 3.96 -7.64
CA SER A 96 -16.30 4.94 -8.02
C SER A 96 -17.29 5.29 -6.90
N VAL A 97 -17.43 4.44 -5.90
CA VAL A 97 -18.28 4.69 -4.71
C VAL A 97 -17.87 5.96 -3.98
N HIS A 98 -16.55 6.22 -3.94
CA HIS A 98 -15.99 7.38 -3.26
C HIS A 98 -15.13 8.24 -4.21
N TRP A 99 -15.59 8.41 -5.46
CA TRP A 99 -14.80 9.07 -6.50
C TRP A 99 -14.26 10.45 -6.11
N THR A 100 -14.99 11.20 -5.26
CA THR A 100 -14.56 12.54 -4.78
C THR A 100 -13.39 12.48 -3.80
N TRP A 101 -13.12 11.34 -3.19
CA TRP A 101 -11.99 11.18 -2.26
C TRP A 101 -10.66 11.08 -2.98
N TRP A 102 -10.67 10.60 -4.23
CA TRP A 102 -9.45 10.34 -4.99
C TRP A 102 -8.73 11.59 -5.47
N LYS A 103 -9.35 12.77 -5.33
CA LYS A 103 -8.61 14.03 -5.48
C LYS A 103 -7.46 14.15 -4.48
N PHE A 104 -7.59 13.54 -3.29
CA PHE A 104 -6.57 13.52 -2.25
C PHE A 104 -5.55 12.36 -2.38
N SER A 105 -5.70 11.46 -3.35
CA SER A 105 -4.70 10.40 -3.58
C SER A 105 -3.42 10.98 -4.17
N SER A 106 -2.28 10.32 -3.91
CA SER A 106 -0.98 10.72 -4.44
C SER A 106 -0.74 10.28 -5.88
N CYS A 107 -1.56 9.33 -6.38
CA CYS A 107 -1.46 8.81 -7.75
C CYS A 107 -2.83 8.88 -8.44
N ASP A 108 -2.78 8.80 -9.77
CA ASP A 108 -3.96 8.60 -10.61
C ASP A 108 -4.40 7.12 -10.63
N GLY A 109 -5.51 6.81 -11.31
CA GLY A 109 -6.02 5.44 -11.45
C GLY A 109 -5.10 4.49 -12.23
N GLY A 110 -4.08 5.01 -12.91
CA GLY A 110 -3.02 4.26 -13.58
C GLY A 110 -1.78 4.05 -12.72
N GLY A 111 -1.77 4.55 -11.48
CA GLY A 111 -0.62 4.45 -10.58
C GLY A 111 0.51 5.42 -10.94
N ARG A 112 0.22 6.55 -11.57
CA ARG A 112 1.20 7.60 -11.85
C ARG A 112 1.07 8.70 -10.81
N PRO A 113 2.19 9.19 -10.25
CA PRO A 113 2.17 10.32 -9.36
C PRO A 113 1.47 11.52 -9.98
N LYS A 114 0.67 12.21 -9.18
CA LYS A 114 0.02 13.46 -9.56
C LYS A 114 0.34 14.54 -8.53
N GLU A 115 0.10 15.78 -8.90
CA GLU A 115 0.19 16.90 -7.97
C GLU A 115 -0.81 16.71 -6.83
N LEU A 116 -0.37 17.03 -5.61
CA LEU A 116 -1.22 16.88 -4.42
C LEU A 116 -2.23 18.02 -4.38
N TYR A 117 -3.50 17.68 -4.28
CA TYR A 117 -4.61 18.66 -4.22
C TYR A 117 -4.41 19.76 -3.15
N ALA A 118 -3.69 19.45 -2.07
CA ALA A 118 -3.40 20.45 -1.04
C ALA A 118 -2.42 21.54 -1.53
N LEU A 119 -1.54 21.23 -2.48
CA LEU A 119 -0.56 22.17 -3.04
C LEU A 119 -1.18 23.02 -4.14
N GLU A 120 -2.10 22.47 -4.96
CA GLU A 120 -2.81 23.21 -6.02
C GLU A 120 -3.55 24.44 -5.47
N ARG A 121 -3.98 24.42 -4.20
CA ARG A 121 -4.73 25.52 -3.58
C ARG A 121 -3.88 26.67 -3.05
N GLU A 122 -2.58 26.47 -2.87
CA GLU A 122 -1.68 27.54 -2.42
C GLU A 122 -1.34 28.52 -3.55
N ASP A 123 -1.49 28.10 -4.80
CA ASP A 123 -1.22 28.94 -5.97
C ASP A 123 -2.43 29.82 -6.40
N GLU A 124 -3.60 29.64 -5.77
CA GLU A 124 -4.84 30.39 -6.08
C GLU A 124 -5.13 31.53 -5.07
N GLU A 125 -4.35 31.70 -4.00
CA GLU A 125 -4.43 32.79 -3.01
C GLU A 125 -3.34 33.86 -3.26
#